data_b818267a32bcaf5b94692ba2255e5691
#
_entry.id   b818267a32bcaf5b94692ba2255e5691
#
_cell.length_a   1.000
_cell.length_b   1.000
_cell.length_c   1.000
_cell.angle_alpha   90.00
_cell.angle_beta   90.00
_cell.angle_gamma   90.00
#
_symmetry.space_group_name_H-M   'P 1'
#
loop_
_entity.id
_entity.type
_entity.pdbx_description
1 polymer ?
#
loop_
_entity_poly.entity_id
_entity_poly.type
_entity_poly.pdbx_seq_one_letter_code
_entity_poly.pdbx_strand_id
1 'polypeptide(L)'
;EMCIRDSVYTFATEQDDYRNAVQRLALQYGQYIRWKMEDDDAALAEEMTGYPAEQDAFHLESLEEQKKVWFSDIGKETFTALQNGFAESGQPGQPVELALELDRPEWYKAYLSMESAAFFDAYFRRNQIPDPPLFHPDRLYIGNAFCPHLAPTEEELFALMDKACQESFAVTLVFPFLLEENLPETQARLQHLARWCEQKTKNIELVVNDWGTAHLAVQFPVFSLCLGVLLNKRKKDPRMAYKLGDRTLFEQNSVHAAFYREYLKEEFRMERYEWESCGDTSTRKFPEGKNSMHLPFYQTNTSQYCPMYATCVKGSRGTQVPVRKCPRFCEKQAFLYPEHLRMVGRYNSLFGIDLTVWQESEVMGKTYGLCGIDRIVMNLL
;
A
#
# COMPACT_ATOMS: atom_id res chain seq x y z
N GLU A 1 6.70 18.71 20.95
CA GLU A 1 7.82 19.62 20.57
C GLU A 1 8.72 18.84 19.61
N MET A 2 8.69 19.19 18.32
CA MET A 2 9.70 18.74 17.37
C MET A 2 10.96 19.55 17.67
N CYS A 3 11.98 18.91 18.25
CA CYS A 3 13.32 19.51 18.27
C CYS A 3 13.87 19.50 16.85
N ILE A 4 13.65 20.58 16.14
CA ILE A 4 14.43 20.90 14.94
C ILE A 4 15.82 21.29 15.46
N ARG A 5 16.81 20.44 15.23
CA ARG A 5 18.20 20.86 15.41
C ARG A 5 18.49 21.84 14.30
N ASP A 6 18.50 23.11 14.64
CA ASP A 6 18.87 24.18 13.72
C ASP A 6 20.35 24.04 13.38
N SER A 7 20.60 23.46 12.22
CA SER A 7 21.94 23.48 11.63
C SER A 7 22.00 24.65 10.65
N VAL A 8 22.82 25.65 10.97
CA VAL A 8 23.08 26.78 10.07
C VAL A 8 24.33 26.46 9.26
N TYR A 9 24.16 26.40 7.95
CA TYR A 9 25.29 26.24 7.01
C TYR A 9 25.53 27.58 6.32
N THR A 10 26.75 28.07 6.40
CA THR A 10 27.17 29.33 5.75
C THR A 10 28.06 29.00 4.56
N PHE A 11 27.65 29.43 3.37
CA PHE A 11 28.43 29.31 2.14
C PHE A 11 28.89 30.71 1.70
N ALA A 12 30.17 30.86 1.48
CA ALA A 12 30.72 32.05 0.89
C ALA A 12 31.09 31.77 -0.56
N THR A 13 30.62 32.61 -1.49
CA THR A 13 30.93 32.50 -2.91
C THR A 13 30.94 33.86 -3.58
N GLU A 14 31.86 34.04 -4.53
CA GLU A 14 31.92 35.20 -5.42
C GLU A 14 31.25 34.98 -6.77
N GLN A 15 30.74 33.77 -7.00
CA GLN A 15 30.06 33.41 -8.25
C GLN A 15 28.60 33.89 -8.25
N ASP A 16 28.27 34.81 -9.11
CA ASP A 16 26.95 35.40 -9.23
C ASP A 16 25.90 34.39 -9.66
N ASP A 17 26.25 33.44 -10.53
CA ASP A 17 25.34 32.36 -10.95
C ASP A 17 24.90 31.46 -9.79
N TYR A 18 25.83 31.19 -8.87
CA TYR A 18 25.53 30.43 -7.67
C TYR A 18 24.60 31.22 -6.72
N ARG A 19 24.88 32.52 -6.52
CA ARG A 19 24.01 33.41 -5.71
C ARG A 19 22.58 33.47 -6.30
N ASN A 20 22.47 33.64 -7.61
CA ASN A 20 21.21 33.70 -8.32
C ASN A 20 20.47 32.35 -8.23
N ALA A 21 21.16 31.21 -8.29
CA ALA A 21 20.56 29.89 -8.12
C ALA A 21 20.02 29.71 -6.69
N VAL A 22 20.78 30.09 -5.67
CA VAL A 22 20.34 30.03 -4.26
C VAL A 22 19.14 30.94 -3.99
N GLN A 23 19.16 32.16 -4.53
CA GLN A 23 18.02 33.09 -4.40
C GLN A 23 16.75 32.52 -5.06
N ARG A 24 16.86 31.96 -6.25
CA ARG A 24 15.72 31.30 -6.92
C ARG A 24 15.21 30.10 -6.12
N LEU A 25 16.11 29.28 -5.60
CA LEU A 25 15.73 28.15 -4.75
C LEU A 25 15.02 28.60 -3.47
N ALA A 26 15.54 29.63 -2.79
CA ALA A 26 14.92 30.20 -1.59
C ALA A 26 13.53 30.76 -1.88
N LEU A 27 13.35 31.45 -3.02
CA LEU A 27 12.05 31.95 -3.45
C LEU A 27 11.08 30.81 -3.75
N GLN A 28 11.50 29.82 -4.50
CA GLN A 28 10.68 28.64 -4.83
C GLN A 28 10.31 27.84 -3.58
N TYR A 29 11.24 27.69 -2.65
CA TYR A 29 10.97 27.03 -1.38
C TYR A 29 9.98 27.82 -0.52
N GLY A 30 10.12 29.14 -0.46
CA GLY A 30 9.18 30.02 0.23
C GLY A 30 7.77 29.93 -0.38
N GLN A 31 7.65 29.88 -1.71
CA GLN A 31 6.39 29.66 -2.40
C GLN A 31 5.80 28.28 -2.10
N TYR A 32 6.63 27.26 -2.08
CA TYR A 32 6.20 25.89 -1.73
C TYR A 32 5.69 25.82 -0.29
N ILE A 33 6.41 26.41 0.67
CA ILE A 33 5.99 26.42 2.08
C ILE A 33 4.67 27.18 2.25
N ARG A 34 4.54 28.37 1.64
CA ARG A 34 3.30 29.14 1.66
C ARG A 34 2.14 28.31 1.11
N TRP A 35 2.32 27.73 -0.06
CA TRP A 35 1.31 26.88 -0.69
C TRP A 35 0.96 25.66 0.16
N LYS A 36 1.96 25.03 0.81
CA LYS A 36 1.72 23.93 1.72
C LYS A 36 0.95 24.35 2.96
N MET A 37 1.26 25.52 3.52
CA MET A 37 0.52 26.06 4.67
C MET A 37 -0.93 26.38 4.31
N GLU A 38 -1.15 27.00 3.15
CA GLU A 38 -2.50 27.28 2.64
C GLU A 38 -3.28 25.98 2.37
N ASP A 39 -2.61 24.92 1.92
CA ASP A 39 -3.20 23.60 1.64
C ASP A 39 -3.48 22.78 2.92
N ASP A 40 -2.67 22.99 3.96
CA ASP A 40 -2.80 22.31 5.26
C ASP A 40 -3.66 23.13 6.26
N ASP A 41 -4.16 24.31 5.87
CA ASP A 41 -5.05 25.09 6.69
C ASP A 41 -6.37 24.33 6.93
N ALA A 42 -6.74 24.16 8.19
CA ALA A 42 -7.92 23.41 8.57
C ALA A 42 -9.22 24.02 7.96
N ALA A 43 -9.32 25.35 7.87
CA ALA A 43 -10.47 26.02 7.28
C ALA A 43 -10.56 25.76 5.78
N LEU A 44 -9.42 25.79 5.07
CA LEU A 44 -9.38 25.46 3.64
C LEU A 44 -9.68 23.98 3.42
N ALA A 45 -9.15 23.10 4.26
CA ALA A 45 -9.43 21.69 4.20
C ALA A 45 -10.92 21.40 4.45
N GLU A 46 -11.55 22.08 5.39
CA GLU A 46 -12.97 21.99 5.68
C GLU A 46 -13.81 22.49 4.50
N GLU A 47 -13.47 23.64 3.93
CA GLU A 47 -14.16 24.20 2.76
C GLU A 47 -14.05 23.30 1.54
N MET A 48 -12.85 22.78 1.27
CA MET A 48 -12.61 21.91 0.11
C MET A 48 -13.19 20.50 0.27
N THR A 49 -13.22 19.97 1.49
CA THR A 49 -13.62 18.60 1.74
C THR A 49 -15.01 18.50 2.35
N GLY A 50 -15.55 19.60 2.88
CA GLY A 50 -16.78 19.60 3.67
C GLY A 50 -16.67 18.79 4.96
N TYR A 51 -15.46 18.45 5.37
CA TYR A 51 -15.21 17.60 6.51
C TYR A 51 -14.67 18.39 7.68
N PRO A 52 -15.38 18.44 8.83
CA PRO A 52 -14.91 19.12 10.03
C PRO A 52 -13.63 18.47 10.52
N ALA A 53 -12.56 19.23 10.69
CA ALA A 53 -11.26 18.74 11.12
C ALA A 53 -11.27 18.03 12.50
N GLU A 54 -12.33 18.23 13.28
CA GLU A 54 -12.46 17.74 14.65
C GLU A 54 -13.46 16.60 14.83
N GLN A 55 -14.28 16.27 13.83
CA GLN A 55 -15.31 15.25 13.95
C GLN A 55 -14.98 14.03 13.10
N ASP A 56 -14.36 13.06 13.72
CA ASP A 56 -14.12 11.78 13.12
C ASP A 56 -15.30 10.84 13.41
N ALA A 57 -15.99 10.36 12.38
CA ALA A 57 -16.98 9.33 12.54
C ALA A 57 -16.29 7.96 12.69
N PHE A 58 -16.62 7.27 13.77
CA PHE A 58 -15.95 6.03 14.15
C PHE A 58 -16.86 4.81 14.02
N HIS A 59 -17.41 4.53 12.88
CA HIS A 59 -18.28 3.38 12.75
C HIS A 59 -17.84 2.50 11.59
N LEU A 60 -17.42 1.28 11.87
CA LEU A 60 -17.09 0.31 10.84
C LEU A 60 -18.31 -0.02 9.97
N GLU A 61 -19.52 -0.04 10.57
CA GLU A 61 -20.78 -0.20 9.86
C GLU A 61 -20.99 0.82 8.75
N SER A 62 -20.60 2.08 8.99
CA SER A 62 -20.69 3.12 7.96
C SER A 62 -19.64 2.94 6.85
N LEU A 63 -18.48 2.32 7.14
CA LEU A 63 -17.55 1.93 6.09
C LEU A 63 -18.14 0.82 5.22
N GLU A 64 -18.84 -0.14 5.81
CA GLU A 64 -19.51 -1.19 5.06
C GLU A 64 -20.62 -0.64 4.16
N GLU A 65 -21.35 0.39 4.62
CA GLU A 65 -22.32 1.11 3.80
C GLU A 65 -21.65 1.88 2.65
N GLN A 66 -20.52 2.54 2.89
CA GLN A 66 -19.74 3.15 1.80
C GLN A 66 -19.24 2.11 0.80
N LYS A 67 -18.76 0.97 1.28
CA LYS A 67 -18.35 -0.14 0.40
C LYS A 67 -19.50 -0.65 -0.46
N LYS A 68 -20.72 -0.73 0.05
CA LYS A 68 -21.89 -1.08 -0.77
C LYS A 68 -22.08 -0.13 -1.94
N VAL A 69 -21.90 1.18 -1.70
CA VAL A 69 -21.97 2.19 -2.78
C VAL A 69 -20.80 2.04 -3.74
N TRP A 70 -19.58 1.94 -3.24
CA TRP A 70 -18.39 1.84 -4.09
C TRP A 70 -18.36 0.56 -4.93
N PHE A 71 -18.95 -0.52 -4.43
CA PHE A 71 -18.87 -1.84 -5.05
C PHE A 71 -20.21 -2.33 -5.61
N SER A 72 -21.23 -1.44 -5.70
CA SER A 72 -22.58 -1.80 -6.17
C SER A 72 -22.59 -2.47 -7.55
N ASP A 73 -21.74 -2.00 -8.43
CA ASP A 73 -21.66 -2.42 -9.83
C ASP A 73 -20.52 -3.42 -10.10
N ILE A 74 -19.86 -3.88 -9.03
CA ILE A 74 -18.73 -4.82 -9.14
C ILE A 74 -19.27 -6.24 -8.98
N GLY A 75 -19.03 -7.07 -9.98
CA GLY A 75 -19.41 -8.46 -10.00
C GLY A 75 -18.52 -9.30 -10.88
N LYS A 76 -18.95 -10.50 -11.14
CA LYS A 76 -18.22 -11.49 -11.96
C LYS A 76 -17.78 -10.92 -13.32
N GLU A 77 -18.64 -10.17 -13.97
CA GLU A 77 -18.36 -9.61 -15.30
C GLU A 77 -17.22 -8.59 -15.27
N THR A 78 -17.15 -7.79 -14.20
CA THR A 78 -16.10 -6.79 -14.00
C THR A 78 -14.71 -7.43 -13.92
N PHE A 79 -14.58 -8.51 -13.15
CA PHE A 79 -13.33 -9.25 -13.04
C PHE A 79 -12.97 -9.97 -14.34
N THR A 80 -13.96 -10.53 -15.03
CA THR A 80 -13.74 -11.15 -16.35
C THR A 80 -13.28 -10.12 -17.37
N ALA A 81 -13.89 -8.95 -17.40
CA ALA A 81 -13.48 -7.86 -18.29
C ALA A 81 -12.05 -7.39 -18.02
N LEU A 82 -11.66 -7.25 -16.73
CA LEU A 82 -10.29 -6.92 -16.37
C LEU A 82 -9.29 -7.96 -16.90
N GLN A 83 -9.57 -9.25 -16.72
CA GLN A 83 -8.73 -10.34 -17.22
C GLN A 83 -8.65 -10.37 -18.74
N ASN A 84 -9.78 -10.16 -19.44
CA ASN A 84 -9.82 -10.09 -20.89
C ASN A 84 -8.97 -8.93 -21.42
N GLY A 85 -9.03 -7.77 -20.78
CA GLY A 85 -8.18 -6.64 -21.11
C GLY A 85 -6.69 -6.99 -21.02
N PHE A 86 -6.26 -7.71 -19.97
CA PHE A 86 -4.89 -8.20 -19.89
C PHE A 86 -4.54 -9.17 -21.01
N ALA A 87 -5.41 -10.10 -21.35
CA ALA A 87 -5.18 -11.05 -22.45
C ALA A 87 -5.02 -10.34 -23.80
N GLU A 88 -5.78 -9.25 -24.02
CA GLU A 88 -5.69 -8.43 -25.23
C GLU A 88 -4.44 -7.54 -25.30
N SER A 89 -3.72 -7.34 -24.20
CA SER A 89 -2.52 -6.49 -24.16
C SER A 89 -1.38 -7.00 -25.05
N GLY A 90 -1.52 -8.24 -25.56
CA GLY A 90 -0.64 -8.77 -26.60
C GLY A 90 0.76 -9.17 -26.11
N GLN A 91 0.97 -9.34 -24.82
CA GLN A 91 2.16 -10.04 -24.33
C GLN A 91 1.94 -11.55 -24.48
N PRO A 92 2.41 -12.20 -25.58
CA PRO A 92 2.09 -13.57 -25.84
C PRO A 92 2.73 -14.47 -24.79
N GLY A 93 1.90 -15.25 -24.08
CA GLY A 93 2.38 -16.37 -23.28
C GLY A 93 2.61 -16.12 -21.81
N GLN A 94 2.31 -14.94 -21.28
CA GLN A 94 2.32 -14.72 -19.82
C GLN A 94 0.91 -14.27 -19.36
N PRO A 95 0.10 -15.19 -18.79
CA PRO A 95 -1.12 -14.78 -18.11
C PRO A 95 -0.77 -13.88 -16.93
N VAL A 96 -1.61 -12.86 -16.66
CA VAL A 96 -1.47 -12.05 -15.46
C VAL A 96 -1.67 -12.94 -14.22
N GLU A 97 -0.76 -12.86 -13.28
CA GLU A 97 -0.88 -13.57 -12.01
C GLU A 97 -1.91 -12.85 -11.12
N LEU A 98 -2.88 -13.59 -10.60
CA LEU A 98 -3.88 -13.06 -9.67
C LEU A 98 -3.48 -13.36 -8.24
N ALA A 99 -3.50 -12.34 -7.39
CA ALA A 99 -3.18 -12.48 -5.98
C ALA A 99 -4.27 -11.87 -5.08
N LEU A 100 -4.42 -12.43 -3.89
CA LEU A 100 -5.30 -11.92 -2.85
C LEU A 100 -4.47 -11.56 -1.62
N GLU A 101 -4.75 -10.41 -1.02
CA GLU A 101 -4.09 -9.97 0.20
C GLU A 101 -4.88 -10.38 1.45
N LEU A 102 -4.22 -11.11 2.33
CA LEU A 102 -4.66 -11.43 3.69
C LEU A 102 -3.88 -10.50 4.62
N ASP A 103 -4.49 -9.42 5.06
CA ASP A 103 -3.80 -8.30 5.70
C ASP A 103 -4.11 -8.14 7.20
N ARG A 104 -4.95 -9.02 7.77
CA ARG A 104 -5.40 -8.88 9.17
C ARG A 104 -5.88 -10.19 9.80
N PRO A 105 -5.91 -10.26 11.14
CA PRO A 105 -6.25 -11.48 11.88
C PRO A 105 -7.60 -12.10 11.52
N GLU A 106 -8.58 -11.29 11.11
CA GLU A 106 -9.88 -11.80 10.64
C GLU A 106 -9.72 -12.73 9.44
N TRP A 107 -8.94 -12.28 8.45
CA TRP A 107 -8.70 -13.06 7.23
C TRP A 107 -7.78 -14.25 7.47
N TYR A 108 -6.78 -14.14 8.35
CA TYR A 108 -5.92 -15.27 8.71
C TYR A 108 -6.74 -16.40 9.31
N LYS A 109 -7.58 -16.09 10.29
CA LYS A 109 -8.45 -17.06 10.97
C LYS A 109 -9.49 -17.65 10.02
N ALA A 110 -10.12 -16.81 9.21
CA ALA A 110 -11.11 -17.27 8.24
C ALA A 110 -10.48 -18.23 7.22
N TYR A 111 -9.35 -17.89 6.63
CA TYR A 111 -8.65 -18.75 5.69
C TYR A 111 -8.22 -20.08 6.33
N LEU A 112 -7.68 -20.06 7.54
CA LEU A 112 -7.29 -21.28 8.25
C LEU A 112 -8.44 -22.20 8.59
N SER A 113 -9.64 -21.66 8.80
CA SER A 113 -10.82 -22.43 9.25
C SER A 113 -11.77 -22.90 8.14
N MET A 114 -11.57 -22.45 6.89
CA MET A 114 -12.50 -22.70 5.77
C MET A 114 -11.75 -23.37 4.61
N GLU A 115 -12.50 -24.09 3.78
CA GLU A 115 -12.03 -24.47 2.44
C GLU A 115 -11.81 -23.20 1.60
N SER A 116 -10.76 -23.19 0.76
CA SER A 116 -10.34 -21.99 0.04
C SER A 116 -11.43 -21.38 -0.85
N ALA A 117 -12.19 -22.20 -1.57
CA ALA A 117 -13.30 -21.70 -2.39
C ALA A 117 -14.38 -20.99 -1.56
N ALA A 118 -14.74 -21.56 -0.40
CA ALA A 118 -15.70 -20.96 0.52
C ALA A 118 -15.12 -19.67 1.16
N PHE A 119 -13.82 -19.68 1.45
CA PHE A 119 -13.13 -18.50 1.97
C PHE A 119 -13.16 -17.35 0.97
N PHE A 120 -12.83 -17.58 -0.31
CA PHE A 120 -12.83 -16.51 -1.32
C PHE A 120 -14.23 -15.94 -1.54
N ASP A 121 -15.27 -16.77 -1.63
CA ASP A 121 -16.65 -16.28 -1.70
C ASP A 121 -17.01 -15.41 -0.46
N ALA A 122 -16.67 -15.88 0.73
CA ALA A 122 -16.90 -15.13 1.97
C ALA A 122 -16.11 -13.82 2.03
N TYR A 123 -14.86 -13.80 1.55
CA TYR A 123 -14.03 -12.62 1.50
C TYR A 123 -14.69 -11.51 0.66
N PHE A 124 -15.15 -11.82 -0.55
CA PHE A 124 -15.81 -10.85 -1.41
C PHE A 124 -17.15 -10.39 -0.84
N ARG A 125 -18.00 -11.30 -0.36
CA ARG A 125 -19.30 -10.94 0.22
C ARG A 125 -19.17 -10.06 1.47
N ARG A 126 -18.24 -10.35 2.36
CA ARG A 126 -17.97 -9.51 3.53
C ARG A 126 -17.45 -8.13 3.15
N ASN A 127 -16.79 -8.00 2.02
CA ASN A 127 -16.39 -6.72 1.46
C ASN A 127 -17.45 -6.06 0.58
N GLN A 128 -18.73 -6.48 0.69
CA GLN A 128 -19.89 -5.88 0.03
C GLN A 128 -19.91 -6.05 -1.50
N ILE A 129 -19.25 -7.07 -2.04
CA ILE A 129 -19.37 -7.45 -3.44
C ILE A 129 -20.45 -8.53 -3.54
N PRO A 130 -21.64 -8.21 -4.08
CA PRO A 130 -22.81 -9.07 -3.97
C PRO A 130 -22.76 -10.33 -4.86
N ASP A 131 -22.13 -10.20 -6.03
CA ASP A 131 -21.93 -11.28 -6.99
C ASP A 131 -20.42 -11.54 -7.17
N PRO A 132 -19.80 -12.26 -6.19
CA PRO A 132 -18.37 -12.47 -6.24
C PRO A 132 -17.98 -13.29 -7.47
N PRO A 133 -16.83 -12.97 -8.08
CA PRO A 133 -16.31 -13.79 -9.15
C PRO A 133 -16.00 -15.20 -8.62
N LEU A 134 -15.95 -16.17 -9.52
CA LEU A 134 -15.24 -17.41 -9.24
C LEU A 134 -13.74 -17.08 -9.20
N PHE A 135 -13.33 -16.45 -8.13
CA PHE A 135 -11.97 -15.98 -7.96
C PHE A 135 -11.09 -17.11 -7.45
N HIS A 136 -10.15 -17.49 -8.27
CA HIS A 136 -9.14 -18.45 -7.90
C HIS A 136 -7.77 -17.78 -8.04
N PRO A 137 -7.20 -17.26 -6.95
CA PRO A 137 -5.90 -16.62 -7.02
C PRO A 137 -4.81 -17.65 -7.29
N ASP A 138 -3.74 -17.20 -7.95
CA ASP A 138 -2.52 -17.99 -8.10
C ASP A 138 -1.62 -17.85 -6.86
N ARG A 139 -1.85 -16.76 -6.08
CA ARG A 139 -0.97 -16.34 -4.99
C ARG A 139 -1.73 -15.71 -3.83
N LEU A 140 -1.21 -15.93 -2.62
CA LEU A 140 -1.65 -15.23 -1.42
C LEU A 140 -0.53 -14.30 -0.91
N TYR A 141 -0.89 -13.03 -0.67
CA TYR A 141 -0.09 -12.08 0.08
C TYR A 141 -0.49 -12.21 1.56
N ILE A 142 0.45 -12.52 2.43
CA ILE A 142 0.18 -12.77 3.85
C ILE A 142 0.95 -11.77 4.69
N GLY A 143 0.25 -10.94 5.43
CA GLY A 143 0.80 -9.91 6.29
C GLY A 143 0.21 -8.53 6.02
N ASN A 144 0.66 -7.51 6.73
CA ASN A 144 0.16 -6.15 6.60
C ASN A 144 1.32 -5.18 6.35
N ALA A 145 1.24 -4.40 5.28
CA ALA A 145 2.30 -3.45 4.90
C ALA A 145 2.40 -2.24 5.85
N PHE A 146 1.32 -1.91 6.57
CA PHE A 146 1.14 -0.62 7.22
C PHE A 146 1.19 -0.69 8.75
N CYS A 147 0.75 -1.79 9.35
CA CYS A 147 0.60 -1.90 10.80
C CYS A 147 1.22 -3.19 11.36
N PRO A 148 2.26 -3.10 12.21
CA PRO A 148 2.90 -4.28 12.79
C PRO A 148 1.98 -5.10 13.70
N HIS A 149 0.95 -4.47 14.31
CA HIS A 149 0.00 -5.15 15.19
C HIS A 149 -1.06 -5.98 14.47
N LEU A 150 -1.11 -5.89 13.14
CA LEU A 150 -1.99 -6.69 12.28
C LEU A 150 -1.26 -7.86 11.61
N ALA A 151 0.06 -7.91 11.69
CA ALA A 151 0.82 -9.05 11.20
C ALA A 151 0.40 -10.34 11.94
N PRO A 152 0.43 -11.50 11.28
CA PRO A 152 0.15 -12.78 11.92
C PRO A 152 1.21 -13.08 12.98
N THR A 153 0.83 -13.80 14.02
CA THR A 153 1.81 -14.43 14.94
C THR A 153 2.68 -15.40 14.15
N GLU A 154 3.81 -15.78 14.70
CA GLU A 154 4.70 -16.72 14.01
C GLU A 154 4.01 -18.06 13.76
N GLU A 155 3.26 -18.58 14.74
CA GLU A 155 2.49 -19.81 14.61
C GLU A 155 1.41 -19.69 13.51
N GLU A 156 0.64 -18.62 13.51
CA GLU A 156 -0.35 -18.35 12.46
C GLU A 156 0.31 -18.24 11.08
N LEU A 157 1.47 -17.59 10.99
CA LEU A 157 2.19 -17.40 9.74
C LEU A 157 2.59 -18.74 9.11
N PHE A 158 3.20 -19.64 9.89
CA PHE A 158 3.57 -20.95 9.38
C PHE A 158 2.34 -21.81 9.02
N ALA A 159 1.27 -21.75 9.81
CA ALA A 159 0.04 -22.45 9.48
C ALA A 159 -0.58 -21.96 8.16
N LEU A 160 -0.59 -20.63 7.94
CA LEU A 160 -1.06 -20.02 6.69
C LEU A 160 -0.21 -20.44 5.50
N MET A 161 1.11 -20.41 5.64
CA MET A 161 2.05 -20.83 4.59
C MET A 161 1.92 -22.33 4.26
N ASP A 162 1.81 -23.18 5.26
CA ASP A 162 1.65 -24.62 5.05
C ASP A 162 0.32 -24.92 4.34
N LYS A 163 -0.78 -24.29 4.76
CA LYS A 163 -2.08 -24.44 4.09
C LYS A 163 -2.02 -23.92 2.65
N ALA A 164 -1.50 -22.73 2.41
CA ALA A 164 -1.35 -22.18 1.07
C ALA A 164 -0.54 -23.12 0.15
N CYS A 165 0.55 -23.66 0.67
CA CYS A 165 1.36 -24.62 -0.07
C CYS A 165 0.64 -25.95 -0.36
N GLN A 166 -0.17 -26.45 0.57
CA GLN A 166 -0.97 -27.67 0.36
C GLN A 166 -2.04 -27.45 -0.72
N GLU A 167 -2.61 -26.24 -0.77
CA GLU A 167 -3.60 -25.84 -1.77
C GLU A 167 -2.97 -25.32 -3.08
N SER A 168 -1.63 -25.43 -3.22
CA SER A 168 -0.87 -25.05 -4.41
C SER A 168 -0.84 -23.53 -4.71
N PHE A 169 -1.14 -22.68 -3.76
CA PHE A 169 -0.94 -21.25 -3.90
C PHE A 169 0.54 -20.87 -3.76
N ALA A 170 1.00 -19.94 -4.57
CA ALA A 170 2.23 -19.24 -4.31
C ALA A 170 2.06 -18.28 -3.13
N VAL A 171 3.14 -18.01 -2.40
CA VAL A 171 3.11 -17.16 -1.20
C VAL A 171 4.04 -15.97 -1.37
N THR A 172 3.53 -14.80 -1.03
CA THR A 172 4.31 -13.58 -0.79
C THR A 172 4.05 -13.12 0.64
N LEU A 173 5.09 -12.96 1.42
CA LEU A 173 4.98 -12.42 2.78
C LEU A 173 5.12 -10.90 2.74
N VAL A 174 4.28 -10.21 3.53
CA VAL A 174 4.29 -8.75 3.61
C VAL A 174 4.72 -8.31 5.00
N PHE A 175 5.87 -7.63 5.06
CA PHE A 175 6.39 -7.10 6.31
C PHE A 175 6.01 -5.63 6.46
N PRO A 176 5.49 -5.23 7.64
CA PRO A 176 5.30 -3.81 7.98
C PRO A 176 6.65 -3.12 8.16
N PHE A 177 6.63 -1.82 8.35
CA PHE A 177 7.83 -1.09 8.75
C PHE A 177 8.35 -1.58 10.11
N LEU A 178 9.67 -1.65 10.22
CA LEU A 178 10.38 -2.11 11.42
C LEU A 178 10.46 -1.00 12.46
N LEU A 179 10.06 -1.31 13.69
CA LEU A 179 10.35 -0.50 14.86
C LEU A 179 11.60 -1.06 15.57
N GLU A 180 12.41 -0.17 16.16
CA GLU A 180 13.64 -0.56 16.86
C GLU A 180 13.39 -1.63 17.93
N GLU A 181 12.30 -1.50 18.67
CA GLU A 181 11.91 -2.46 19.72
C GLU A 181 11.57 -3.86 19.18
N ASN A 182 11.20 -3.96 17.89
CA ASN A 182 10.83 -5.20 17.21
C ASN A 182 12.00 -5.84 16.43
N LEU A 183 13.16 -5.21 16.43
CA LEU A 183 14.34 -5.67 15.65
C LEU A 183 14.74 -7.12 15.99
N PRO A 184 14.91 -7.50 17.28
CA PRO A 184 15.31 -8.88 17.62
C PRO A 184 14.26 -9.92 17.20
N GLU A 185 12.98 -9.62 17.38
CA GLU A 185 11.88 -10.51 16.97
C GLU A 185 11.82 -10.67 15.46
N THR A 186 11.95 -9.57 14.71
CA THR A 186 11.96 -9.61 13.24
C THR A 186 13.14 -10.42 12.71
N GLN A 187 14.32 -10.25 13.31
CA GLN A 187 15.50 -11.02 12.94
C GLN A 187 15.31 -12.53 13.20
N ALA A 188 14.77 -12.89 14.36
CA ALA A 188 14.47 -14.29 14.69
C ALA A 188 13.44 -14.88 13.72
N ARG A 189 12.39 -14.15 13.42
CA ARG A 189 11.35 -14.55 12.46
C ARG A 189 11.91 -14.80 11.07
N LEU A 190 12.77 -13.93 10.55
CA LEU A 190 13.44 -14.13 9.26
C LEU A 190 14.31 -15.37 9.26
N GLN A 191 15.04 -15.66 10.35
CA GLN A 191 15.82 -16.90 10.49
C GLN A 191 14.93 -18.16 10.48
N HIS A 192 13.79 -18.10 11.18
CA HIS A 192 12.84 -19.22 11.21
C HIS A 192 12.20 -19.45 9.82
N LEU A 193 11.84 -18.39 9.13
CA LEU A 193 11.33 -18.45 7.76
C LEU A 193 12.36 -19.03 6.78
N ALA A 194 13.62 -18.62 6.90
CA ALA A 194 14.68 -19.17 6.06
C ALA A 194 14.83 -20.69 6.27
N ARG A 195 14.82 -21.18 7.51
CA ARG A 195 14.84 -22.61 7.82
C ARG A 195 13.63 -23.34 7.26
N TRP A 196 12.44 -22.74 7.36
CA TRP A 196 11.22 -23.32 6.78
C TRP A 196 11.36 -23.45 5.25
N CYS A 197 11.88 -22.42 4.58
CA CYS A 197 12.14 -22.44 3.14
C CYS A 197 13.12 -23.56 2.75
N GLU A 198 14.21 -23.71 3.50
CA GLU A 198 15.21 -24.77 3.29
C GLU A 198 14.60 -26.17 3.45
N GLN A 199 13.82 -26.38 4.52
CA GLN A 199 13.15 -27.66 4.78
C GLN A 199 12.13 -28.02 3.70
N LYS A 200 11.41 -27.04 3.15
CA LYS A 200 10.42 -27.25 2.09
C LYS A 200 11.03 -27.19 0.69
N THR A 201 12.31 -26.85 0.56
CA THR A 201 13.01 -26.62 -0.73
C THR A 201 12.25 -25.58 -1.58
N LYS A 202 11.86 -24.47 -0.96
CA LYS A 202 11.09 -23.40 -1.60
C LYS A 202 11.77 -22.05 -1.38
N ASN A 203 11.67 -21.19 -2.39
CA ASN A 203 11.91 -19.77 -2.25
C ASN A 203 10.57 -19.05 -2.06
N ILE A 204 10.58 -17.97 -1.30
CA ILE A 204 9.40 -17.13 -1.11
C ILE A 204 9.69 -15.67 -1.44
N GLU A 205 8.69 -14.99 -1.93
CA GLU A 205 8.73 -13.53 -2.08
C GLU A 205 8.46 -12.85 -0.75
N LEU A 206 9.16 -11.75 -0.50
CA LEU A 206 9.08 -10.98 0.72
C LEU A 206 9.00 -9.50 0.37
N VAL A 207 7.82 -8.90 0.57
CA VAL A 207 7.60 -7.47 0.39
C VAL A 207 8.12 -6.74 1.62
N VAL A 208 9.08 -5.84 1.40
CA VAL A 208 9.69 -5.01 2.44
C VAL A 208 9.24 -3.57 2.29
N ASN A 209 8.86 -2.95 3.40
CA ASN A 209 8.31 -1.61 3.47
C ASN A 209 9.22 -0.62 4.22
N ASP A 210 10.41 -1.07 4.63
CA ASP A 210 11.46 -0.26 5.25
C ASP A 210 12.84 -0.85 4.97
N TRP A 211 13.86 -0.03 5.14
CA TRP A 211 15.26 -0.42 4.88
C TRP A 211 15.84 -1.36 5.91
N GLY A 212 15.38 -1.29 7.17
CA GLY A 212 15.84 -2.17 8.23
C GLY A 212 15.49 -3.62 7.91
N THR A 213 14.23 -3.90 7.58
CA THR A 213 13.78 -5.23 7.13
C THR A 213 14.51 -5.67 5.87
N ALA A 214 14.74 -4.77 4.89
CA ALA A 214 15.47 -5.09 3.67
C ALA A 214 16.91 -5.56 3.97
N HIS A 215 17.63 -4.85 4.82
CA HIS A 215 19.00 -5.22 5.22
C HIS A 215 19.07 -6.53 6.02
N LEU A 216 18.07 -6.81 6.84
CA LEU A 216 18.00 -8.10 7.53
C LEU A 216 17.69 -9.24 6.57
N ALA A 217 16.76 -9.05 5.65
CA ALA A 217 16.24 -10.11 4.78
C ALA A 217 17.21 -10.45 3.63
N VAL A 218 17.96 -9.48 3.10
CA VAL A 218 18.90 -9.70 1.98
C VAL A 218 20.00 -10.71 2.30
N GLN A 219 20.26 -10.95 3.59
CA GLN A 219 21.25 -11.94 4.05
C GLN A 219 20.83 -13.40 3.75
N PHE A 220 19.55 -13.63 3.48
CA PHE A 220 19.00 -14.97 3.22
C PHE A 220 18.71 -15.15 1.72
N PRO A 221 19.49 -15.99 1.00
CA PRO A 221 19.30 -16.19 -0.45
C PRO A 221 17.95 -16.82 -0.84
N VAL A 222 17.27 -17.46 0.10
CA VAL A 222 15.96 -18.08 -0.11
C VAL A 222 14.82 -17.06 -0.26
N PHE A 223 15.08 -15.78 0.06
CA PHE A 223 14.10 -14.71 -0.10
C PHE A 223 14.31 -13.95 -1.41
N SER A 224 13.23 -13.81 -2.17
CA SER A 224 13.14 -12.88 -3.30
C SER A 224 12.50 -11.59 -2.79
N LEU A 225 13.32 -10.55 -2.60
CA LEU A 225 12.83 -9.29 -2.03
C LEU A 225 12.05 -8.49 -3.07
N CYS A 226 10.91 -7.93 -2.63
CA CYS A 226 10.05 -7.05 -3.41
C CYS A 226 10.00 -5.67 -2.73
N LEU A 227 10.11 -4.61 -3.52
CA LEU A 227 9.99 -3.25 -3.01
C LEU A 227 8.54 -2.92 -2.71
N GLY A 228 8.20 -2.76 -1.44
CA GLY A 228 6.84 -2.46 -1.01
C GLY A 228 6.39 -1.01 -1.30
N VAL A 229 5.10 -0.79 -1.22
CA VAL A 229 4.46 0.50 -1.56
C VAL A 229 4.94 1.67 -0.70
N LEU A 230 5.42 1.42 0.53
CA LEU A 230 5.97 2.47 1.39
C LEU A 230 7.36 2.93 0.97
N LEU A 231 8.11 2.12 0.22
CA LEU A 231 9.41 2.47 -0.34
C LEU A 231 9.32 2.90 -1.80
N ASN A 232 8.35 2.39 -2.55
CA ASN A 232 8.04 2.85 -3.91
C ASN A 232 7.19 4.11 -3.85
N LYS A 233 7.76 5.19 -3.34
CA LYS A 233 7.04 6.41 -2.97
C LYS A 233 6.58 7.19 -4.19
N ARG A 234 5.35 7.65 -4.06
CA ARG A 234 4.71 8.59 -4.95
C ARG A 234 3.77 9.47 -4.12
N LYS A 235 3.50 10.69 -4.56
CA LYS A 235 2.45 11.51 -3.96
C LYS A 235 1.08 10.98 -4.43
N LYS A 236 0.28 10.48 -3.48
CA LYS A 236 -1.05 9.91 -3.70
C LYS A 236 -2.01 10.60 -2.74
N ASP A 237 -2.88 11.44 -3.26
CA ASP A 237 -3.88 12.16 -2.46
C ASP A 237 -5.03 12.55 -3.39
N PRO A 238 -6.29 12.21 -3.11
CA PRO A 238 -7.43 12.58 -3.95
C PRO A 238 -7.51 14.09 -4.22
N ARG A 239 -7.05 14.92 -3.27
CA ARG A 239 -6.98 16.37 -3.43
C ARG A 239 -6.01 16.84 -4.53
N MET A 240 -5.12 15.94 -5.01
CA MET A 240 -4.23 16.26 -6.14
C MET A 240 -4.99 16.61 -7.42
N ALA A 241 -6.24 16.16 -7.56
CA ALA A 241 -7.08 16.52 -8.69
C ALA A 241 -7.33 18.03 -8.78
N TYR A 242 -7.29 18.74 -7.65
CA TYR A 242 -7.51 20.19 -7.54
C TYR A 242 -6.23 21.01 -7.60
N LYS A 243 -5.06 20.38 -7.59
CA LYS A 243 -3.77 21.07 -7.59
C LYS A 243 -3.32 21.43 -9.00
N LEU A 244 -2.81 22.65 -9.14
CA LEU A 244 -2.16 23.12 -10.35
C LEU A 244 -0.70 22.63 -10.36
N GLY A 245 -0.24 22.08 -11.48
CA GLY A 245 1.14 21.63 -11.62
C GLY A 245 1.34 20.63 -12.75
N ASP A 246 2.57 20.22 -12.94
CA ASP A 246 2.90 19.19 -13.94
C ASP A 246 2.51 17.80 -13.41
N ARG A 247 1.39 17.29 -13.91
CA ARG A 247 0.87 15.96 -13.54
C ARG A 247 1.88 14.85 -13.82
N THR A 248 2.72 15.01 -14.83
CA THR A 248 3.72 13.98 -15.16
C THR A 248 4.75 13.77 -14.06
N LEU A 249 5.02 14.81 -13.25
CA LEU A 249 5.87 14.68 -12.06
C LEU A 249 5.15 14.02 -10.90
N PHE A 250 3.85 14.25 -10.76
CA PHE A 250 3.06 13.64 -9.68
C PHE A 250 2.83 12.15 -9.89
N GLU A 251 2.86 11.70 -11.14
CA GLU A 251 2.68 10.30 -11.52
C GLU A 251 3.95 9.46 -11.38
N GLN A 252 5.07 10.06 -11.01
CA GLN A 252 6.33 9.35 -10.87
C GLN A 252 6.50 8.74 -9.49
N ASN A 253 6.81 7.45 -9.47
CA ASN A 253 7.29 6.76 -8.28
C ASN A 253 8.82 6.79 -8.21
N SER A 254 9.38 6.50 -7.05
CA SER A 254 10.82 6.45 -6.82
C SER A 254 11.55 5.55 -7.81
N VAL A 255 10.97 4.41 -8.18
CA VAL A 255 11.58 3.44 -9.11
C VAL A 255 11.62 3.88 -10.57
N HIS A 256 11.02 5.03 -10.95
CA HIS A 256 11.22 5.57 -12.28
C HIS A 256 12.65 6.10 -12.48
N ALA A 257 13.37 6.41 -11.41
CA ALA A 257 14.76 6.78 -11.45
C ALA A 257 15.66 5.56 -11.69
N ALA A 258 16.43 5.55 -12.79
CA ALA A 258 17.26 4.41 -13.17
C ALA A 258 18.29 4.07 -12.08
N PHE A 259 19.00 5.08 -11.54
CA PHE A 259 20.01 4.88 -10.49
C PHE A 259 19.41 4.19 -9.24
N TYR A 260 18.15 4.46 -8.93
CA TYR A 260 17.49 3.85 -7.78
C TYR A 260 17.19 2.36 -8.04
N ARG A 261 16.78 2.01 -9.26
CA ARG A 261 16.60 0.59 -9.63
C ARG A 261 17.91 -0.18 -9.63
N GLU A 262 19.00 0.42 -10.13
CA GLU A 262 20.36 -0.16 -10.06
C GLU A 262 20.75 -0.42 -8.60
N TYR A 263 20.60 0.57 -7.73
CA TYR A 263 20.85 0.44 -6.30
C TYR A 263 20.02 -0.70 -5.67
N LEU A 264 18.72 -0.78 -5.97
CA LEU A 264 17.83 -1.84 -5.46
C LEU A 264 18.27 -3.23 -5.92
N LYS A 265 18.72 -3.33 -7.17
CA LYS A 265 19.19 -4.58 -7.75
C LYS A 265 20.54 -5.01 -7.16
N GLU A 266 21.51 -4.12 -7.07
CA GLU A 266 22.86 -4.39 -6.60
C GLU A 266 22.89 -4.69 -5.11
N GLU A 267 22.25 -3.86 -4.28
CA GLU A 267 22.30 -3.98 -2.82
C GLU A 267 21.30 -5.00 -2.26
N PHE A 268 20.13 -5.11 -2.87
CA PHE A 268 19.04 -5.92 -2.31
C PHE A 268 18.54 -7.03 -3.24
N ARG A 269 19.03 -7.14 -4.45
CA ARG A 269 18.56 -8.10 -5.47
C ARG A 269 17.06 -7.94 -5.76
N MET A 270 16.53 -6.72 -5.63
CA MET A 270 15.12 -6.42 -5.87
C MET A 270 14.88 -6.16 -7.35
N GLU A 271 13.98 -6.95 -7.94
CA GLU A 271 13.55 -6.81 -9.34
C GLU A 271 12.01 -6.81 -9.47
N ARG A 272 11.28 -6.88 -8.35
CA ARG A 272 9.83 -6.73 -8.29
C ARG A 272 9.47 -5.48 -7.49
N TYR A 273 8.50 -4.73 -8.01
CA TYR A 273 8.03 -3.46 -7.45
C TYR A 273 6.53 -3.54 -7.23
N GLU A 274 6.09 -3.16 -6.03
CA GLU A 274 4.68 -3.08 -5.68
C GLU A 274 4.15 -1.66 -5.99
N TRP A 275 3.05 -1.60 -6.71
CA TRP A 275 2.36 -0.39 -7.14
C TRP A 275 0.94 -0.39 -6.59
N GLU A 276 0.33 0.79 -6.57
CA GLU A 276 -1.08 0.95 -6.21
C GLU A 276 -1.79 1.76 -7.30
N SER A 277 -2.99 1.31 -7.68
CA SER A 277 -3.85 2.07 -8.58
C SER A 277 -4.37 3.32 -7.86
N CYS A 278 -4.15 4.48 -8.43
CA CYS A 278 -4.52 5.76 -7.83
C CYS A 278 -5.08 6.76 -8.86
N GLY A 279 -5.95 6.30 -9.74
CA GLY A 279 -6.62 7.12 -10.74
C GLY A 279 -5.74 7.52 -11.91
N ASP A 280 -4.65 6.80 -12.14
CA ASP A 280 -3.78 7.06 -13.28
C ASP A 280 -4.37 6.50 -14.56
N THR A 281 -4.65 7.39 -15.48
CA THR A 281 -4.97 7.04 -16.87
C THR A 281 -3.73 7.05 -17.78
N SER A 282 -2.55 7.18 -17.16
CA SER A 282 -1.32 7.33 -17.92
C SER A 282 -0.94 6.01 -18.60
N THR A 283 -0.71 6.08 -19.90
CA THR A 283 -0.16 4.98 -20.72
C THR A 283 1.34 4.82 -20.51
N ARG A 284 1.87 5.32 -19.41
CA ARG A 284 3.29 5.30 -19.11
C ARG A 284 3.74 3.89 -18.79
N LYS A 285 4.74 3.42 -19.51
CA LYS A 285 5.35 2.11 -19.22
C LYS A 285 5.97 2.11 -17.83
N PHE A 286 5.65 1.09 -17.06
CA PHE A 286 6.35 0.80 -15.83
C PHE A 286 7.81 0.40 -16.14
N PRO A 287 8.73 0.59 -15.19
CA PRO A 287 10.12 0.20 -15.39
C PRO A 287 10.27 -1.28 -15.74
N GLU A 288 11.34 -1.61 -16.43
CA GLU A 288 11.73 -3.01 -16.63
C GLU A 288 11.86 -3.73 -15.29
N GLY A 289 11.38 -4.97 -15.24
CA GLY A 289 11.28 -5.77 -14.03
C GLY A 289 9.89 -6.38 -13.88
N LYS A 290 9.62 -6.93 -12.70
CA LYS A 290 8.32 -7.49 -12.34
C LYS A 290 7.51 -6.44 -11.60
N ASN A 291 6.25 -6.27 -11.97
CA ASN A 291 5.41 -5.21 -11.44
C ASN A 291 4.06 -5.74 -10.97
N SER A 292 3.78 -5.59 -9.68
CA SER A 292 2.49 -5.97 -9.07
C SER A 292 1.63 -4.73 -8.84
N MET A 293 0.37 -4.74 -9.25
CA MET A 293 -0.58 -3.64 -9.07
C MET A 293 -1.61 -4.02 -8.01
N HIS A 294 -1.65 -3.27 -6.91
CA HIS A 294 -2.66 -3.40 -5.87
C HIS A 294 -3.92 -2.62 -6.24
N LEU A 295 -5.07 -3.27 -6.10
CA LEU A 295 -6.40 -2.75 -6.46
C LEU A 295 -7.41 -3.02 -5.33
N PRO A 296 -8.42 -2.19 -5.14
CA PRO A 296 -8.62 -0.84 -5.68
C PRO A 296 -8.13 0.24 -4.71
N PHE A 297 -7.69 -0.14 -3.50
CA PHE A 297 -7.25 0.81 -2.49
C PHE A 297 -5.78 1.17 -2.65
N TYR A 298 -5.47 2.45 -2.42
CA TYR A 298 -4.11 2.95 -2.41
C TYR A 298 -3.85 3.75 -1.14
N GLN A 299 -2.67 3.59 -0.59
CA GLN A 299 -2.25 4.30 0.62
C GLN A 299 -1.86 5.74 0.28
N THR A 300 -2.45 6.71 0.99
CA THR A 300 -2.11 8.13 0.86
C THR A 300 -1.16 8.59 1.97
N ASN A 301 -1.35 8.09 3.17
CA ASN A 301 -0.51 8.40 4.33
C ASN A 301 -0.46 7.21 5.28
N THR A 302 0.70 6.99 5.91
CA THR A 302 0.91 6.01 6.97
C THR A 302 1.72 6.66 8.09
N SER A 303 1.32 6.42 9.32
CA SER A 303 2.01 6.93 10.51
C SER A 303 2.52 5.79 11.37
N GLN A 304 3.68 5.99 11.99
CA GLN A 304 4.17 5.10 13.05
C GLN A 304 3.30 5.17 14.31
N TYR A 305 2.62 6.29 14.52
CA TYR A 305 1.64 6.49 15.59
C TYR A 305 0.25 6.24 15.03
N CYS A 306 -0.48 5.34 15.66
CA CYS A 306 -1.82 4.98 15.20
C CYS A 306 -2.83 6.08 15.56
N PRO A 307 -3.40 6.81 14.59
CA PRO A 307 -4.40 7.84 14.87
C PRO A 307 -5.65 7.27 15.54
N MET A 308 -6.06 6.07 15.18
CA MET A 308 -7.20 5.37 15.78
C MET A 308 -6.96 5.10 17.28
N TYR A 309 -5.77 4.58 17.62
CA TYR A 309 -5.39 4.37 19.01
C TYR A 309 -5.35 5.69 19.79
N ALA A 310 -4.74 6.73 19.19
CA ALA A 310 -4.65 8.04 19.83
C ALA A 310 -6.03 8.64 20.11
N THR A 311 -6.95 8.56 19.18
CA THR A 311 -8.33 9.04 19.39
C THR A 311 -9.05 8.24 20.46
N CYS A 312 -9.03 6.93 20.40
CA CYS A 312 -9.74 6.08 21.35
C CYS A 312 -9.18 6.16 22.80
N VAL A 313 -7.88 6.39 22.95
CA VAL A 313 -7.20 6.39 24.27
C VAL A 313 -6.99 7.80 24.80
N LYS A 314 -6.77 8.78 23.92
CA LYS A 314 -6.43 10.16 24.30
C LYS A 314 -7.46 11.20 23.87
N GLY A 315 -8.50 10.80 23.14
CA GLY A 315 -9.52 11.71 22.65
C GLY A 315 -9.03 12.68 21.56
N SER A 316 -7.81 12.48 21.04
CA SER A 316 -7.24 13.36 20.02
C SER A 316 -6.46 12.56 18.98
N ARG A 317 -6.87 12.67 17.73
CA ARG A 317 -6.26 12.01 16.58
C ARG A 317 -4.79 12.38 16.36
N GLY A 318 -4.45 13.64 16.63
CA GLY A 318 -3.10 14.18 16.43
C GLY A 318 -2.09 13.80 17.51
N THR A 319 -2.52 13.12 18.59
CA THR A 319 -1.61 12.78 19.67
C THR A 319 -0.66 11.66 19.25
N GLN A 320 0.63 11.92 19.28
CA GLN A 320 1.66 10.94 18.94
C GLN A 320 1.92 10.03 20.15
N VAL A 321 1.31 8.84 20.14
CA VAL A 321 1.43 7.84 21.21
C VAL A 321 1.98 6.53 20.63
N PRO A 322 3.13 6.05 21.13
CA PRO A 322 3.63 4.73 20.75
C PRO A 322 2.65 3.64 21.20
N VAL A 323 2.30 2.74 20.31
CA VAL A 323 1.39 1.63 20.59
C VAL A 323 2.22 0.38 20.90
N ARG A 324 2.34 0.03 22.18
CA ARG A 324 3.05 -1.20 22.60
C ARG A 324 2.13 -2.42 22.65
N LYS A 325 0.91 -2.22 23.14
CA LYS A 325 -0.15 -3.25 23.19
C LYS A 325 -1.38 -2.68 22.51
N CYS A 326 -1.71 -3.19 21.34
CA CYS A 326 -2.81 -2.69 20.54
C CYS A 326 -4.11 -3.44 20.87
N PRO A 327 -5.18 -2.75 21.34
CA PRO A 327 -6.50 -3.35 21.52
C PRO A 327 -7.25 -3.59 20.19
N ARG A 328 -6.65 -3.20 19.05
CA ARG A 328 -7.23 -3.36 17.71
C ARG A 328 -8.58 -2.65 17.55
N PHE A 329 -8.67 -1.41 17.97
CA PHE A 329 -9.89 -0.60 17.75
C PHE A 329 -10.32 -0.57 16.28
N CYS A 330 -9.38 -0.68 15.35
CA CYS A 330 -9.63 -0.75 13.91
C CYS A 330 -10.40 -2.01 13.45
N GLU A 331 -10.59 -3.00 14.31
CA GLU A 331 -11.51 -4.13 14.00
C GLU A 331 -12.97 -3.70 14.07
N LYS A 332 -13.28 -2.59 14.74
CA LYS A 332 -14.65 -2.09 14.95
C LYS A 332 -14.85 -0.64 14.51
N GLN A 333 -13.79 0.05 14.15
CA GLN A 333 -13.81 1.49 13.90
C GLN A 333 -12.96 1.86 12.68
N ALA A 334 -13.40 2.90 11.97
CA ALA A 334 -12.70 3.51 10.86
C ALA A 334 -12.92 5.01 10.88
N PHE A 335 -12.00 5.79 10.32
CA PHE A 335 -12.24 7.20 10.02
C PHE A 335 -12.89 7.31 8.66
N LEU A 336 -14.05 7.96 8.61
CA LEU A 336 -14.79 8.15 7.39
C LEU A 336 -14.58 9.57 6.87
N TYR A 337 -14.56 9.67 5.56
CA TYR A 337 -14.44 10.94 4.85
C TYR A 337 -15.67 11.17 3.98
N PRO A 338 -15.95 12.40 3.58
CA PRO A 338 -17.01 12.68 2.63
C PRO A 338 -16.89 11.79 1.38
N GLU A 339 -18.02 11.33 0.89
CA GLU A 339 -18.07 10.32 -0.20
C GLU A 339 -17.33 10.77 -1.46
N HIS A 340 -17.38 12.06 -1.79
CA HIS A 340 -16.70 12.61 -2.98
C HIS A 340 -15.18 12.50 -2.92
N LEU A 341 -14.58 12.37 -1.74
CA LEU A 341 -13.13 12.15 -1.59
C LEU A 341 -12.73 10.71 -1.80
N ARG A 342 -13.66 9.78 -1.65
CA ARG A 342 -13.38 8.34 -1.78
C ARG A 342 -12.20 7.89 -0.91
N MET A 343 -12.23 8.31 0.35
CA MET A 343 -11.15 8.05 1.31
C MET A 343 -11.67 7.35 2.55
N VAL A 344 -10.80 6.58 3.18
CA VAL A 344 -11.04 5.95 4.49
C VAL A 344 -9.75 5.93 5.30
N GLY A 345 -9.85 6.26 6.58
CA GLY A 345 -8.78 6.03 7.54
C GLY A 345 -8.97 4.69 8.24
N ARG A 346 -8.00 3.81 8.13
CA ARG A 346 -8.03 2.50 8.78
C ARG A 346 -6.65 2.14 9.30
N TYR A 347 -6.61 1.42 10.39
CA TYR A 347 -5.35 1.09 11.07
C TYR A 347 -4.60 2.38 11.49
N ASN A 348 -3.35 2.48 11.11
CA ASN A 348 -2.52 3.66 11.25
C ASN A 348 -2.38 4.44 9.92
N SER A 349 -3.23 4.16 8.95
CA SER A 349 -3.10 4.64 7.57
C SER A 349 -4.37 5.28 7.05
N LEU A 350 -4.20 6.10 6.02
CA LEU A 350 -5.25 6.71 5.25
C LEU A 350 -5.19 6.17 3.82
N PHE A 351 -6.33 5.73 3.31
CA PHE A 351 -6.46 5.13 2.00
C PHE A 351 -7.43 5.91 1.13
N GLY A 352 -7.11 6.01 -0.15
CA GLY A 352 -8.06 6.36 -1.19
C GLY A 352 -8.50 5.09 -1.93
N ILE A 353 -9.59 5.19 -2.69
CA ILE A 353 -10.06 4.13 -3.56
C ILE A 353 -10.09 4.59 -5.02
N ASP A 354 -9.56 3.79 -5.92
CA ASP A 354 -9.63 3.99 -7.35
C ASP A 354 -10.74 3.13 -7.96
N LEU A 355 -11.89 3.74 -8.18
CA LEU A 355 -13.03 3.07 -8.79
C LEU A 355 -12.94 2.96 -10.32
N THR A 356 -12.03 3.70 -10.96
CA THR A 356 -11.84 3.66 -12.43
C THR A 356 -11.49 2.25 -12.90
N VAL A 357 -10.74 1.52 -12.07
CA VAL A 357 -10.39 0.11 -12.31
C VAL A 357 -11.62 -0.76 -12.56
N TRP A 358 -12.72 -0.47 -11.88
CA TRP A 358 -13.94 -1.25 -12.00
C TRP A 358 -14.89 -0.69 -13.06
N GLN A 359 -14.96 0.62 -13.19
CA GLN A 359 -15.82 1.29 -14.15
C GLN A 359 -15.37 1.06 -15.59
N GLU A 360 -14.05 0.92 -15.81
CA GLU A 360 -13.42 0.73 -17.10
C GLU A 360 -12.51 -0.52 -17.10
N SER A 361 -12.97 -1.60 -16.51
CA SER A 361 -12.14 -2.76 -16.14
C SER A 361 -11.39 -3.38 -17.33
N GLU A 362 -12.01 -3.53 -18.50
CA GLU A 362 -11.35 -4.08 -19.69
C GLU A 362 -10.25 -3.14 -20.21
N VAL A 363 -10.54 -1.83 -20.31
CA VAL A 363 -9.58 -0.81 -20.72
C VAL A 363 -8.41 -0.74 -19.74
N MET A 364 -8.70 -0.80 -18.44
CA MET A 364 -7.66 -0.78 -17.40
C MET A 364 -6.80 -2.03 -17.43
N GLY A 365 -7.39 -3.22 -17.61
CA GLY A 365 -6.66 -4.47 -17.79
C GLY A 365 -5.69 -4.40 -18.97
N LYS A 366 -6.18 -3.93 -20.12
CA LYS A 366 -5.35 -3.74 -21.31
C LYS A 366 -4.22 -2.72 -21.09
N THR A 367 -4.53 -1.60 -20.45
CA THR A 367 -3.55 -0.55 -20.14
C THR A 367 -2.46 -1.08 -19.22
N TYR A 368 -2.82 -1.76 -18.14
CA TYR A 368 -1.85 -2.33 -17.21
C TYR A 368 -0.95 -3.37 -17.88
N GLY A 369 -1.52 -4.28 -18.69
CA GLY A 369 -0.74 -5.26 -19.43
C GLY A 369 0.23 -4.62 -20.42
N LEU A 370 -0.20 -3.62 -21.19
CA LEU A 370 0.65 -2.86 -22.12
C LEU A 370 1.76 -2.10 -21.40
N CYS A 371 1.51 -1.66 -20.17
CA CYS A 371 2.46 -0.93 -19.35
C CYS A 371 3.46 -1.83 -18.61
N GLY A 372 3.26 -3.16 -18.60
CA GLY A 372 4.21 -4.11 -18.01
C GLY A 372 3.83 -4.58 -16.59
N ILE A 373 2.56 -4.48 -16.19
CA ILE A 373 2.06 -5.15 -14.99
C ILE A 373 1.92 -6.63 -15.28
N ASP A 374 2.50 -7.48 -14.45
CA ASP A 374 2.46 -8.95 -14.56
C ASP A 374 1.66 -9.62 -13.43
N ARG A 375 1.26 -8.85 -12.41
CA ARG A 375 0.47 -9.34 -11.27
C ARG A 375 -0.54 -8.31 -10.82
N ILE A 376 -1.76 -8.78 -10.54
CA ILE A 376 -2.82 -8.01 -9.88
C ILE A 376 -2.99 -8.53 -8.46
N VAL A 377 -2.97 -7.64 -7.50
CA VAL A 377 -3.15 -7.95 -6.07
C VAL A 377 -4.45 -7.31 -5.59
N MET A 378 -5.41 -8.14 -5.23
CA MET A 378 -6.70 -7.68 -4.70
C MET A 378 -6.56 -7.36 -3.21
N ASN A 379 -6.87 -6.11 -2.87
CA ASN A 379 -6.94 -5.61 -1.50
C ASN A 379 -8.27 -4.89 -1.30
N LEU A 380 -9.15 -5.46 -0.49
CA LEU A 380 -10.47 -4.90 -0.24
C LEU A 380 -10.62 -4.26 1.17
N LEU A 381 -9.50 -3.98 1.85
CA LEU A 381 -9.42 -3.30 3.17
C LEU A 381 -10.29 -3.94 4.25
#